data_ffa0b0ca3b29091cb9f7b907dac88988
#
_entry.id   ffa0b0ca3b29091cb9f7b907dac88988
#
_cell.length_a   1.000
_cell.length_b   1.000
_cell.length_c   1.000
_cell.angle_alpha   90.00
_cell.angle_beta   90.00
_cell.angle_gamma   90.00
#
_symmetry.space_group_name_H-M   'P 1'
#
loop_
_entity.id
_entity.type
_entity.pdbx_description
1 polymer ?
#
loop_
_entity_poly.entity_id
_entity_poly.type
_entity_poly.pdbx_seq_one_letter_code
_entity_poly.pdbx_strand_id
1 'polypeptide(L)'
;MSSSGQPRGSSGARRTAAVALIAGVIGVVLLAGAFATGAIGRPKASDFAIGSSPAATVAPTTGATATPVPSTSPNPSPTPKPPSTLVPAPLTGLLVTPAAARRHPIAVMIDDHEGARPQSGFNAAAIVWQAPAEGGIPRYMLVFQDQIPKAVGPIRSSREYFIEWAAEYRALYVHAGGSPQALATLRESGNGSLVWNAEGLRFDGSFLYRVRFRIAPHNLYTDGTHLHGLAAFLRVTDGPVRPTWSFHLDRGDAERPGAGAITVGYPPYETVTYRYNPLTNSYLRYINGSKKAQVDPADGKVVSPRNVIVLRMHFAPLAGPHQKGRLEATDVGTGPAWISTGGVTVQGTWRKASRGAPTLLFGPGGRPIVLTAGQTFVNVMPYGYPVTTSGGKAPPMASGLPGLGFNPS
;
A
#
# COMPACT_ATOMS: atom_id res chain seq x y z
N MET A 1 -75.58 -23.14 33.07
CA MET A 1 -76.06 -22.00 33.90
C MET A 1 -75.07 -20.88 33.61
N SER A 2 -75.46 -19.98 32.77
CA SER A 2 -75.76 -18.56 33.02
C SER A 2 -74.47 -17.78 33.30
N SER A 3 -74.15 -16.69 32.76
CA SER A 3 -74.71 -15.76 31.74
C SER A 3 -73.65 -14.62 31.55
N SER A 4 -73.44 -14.24 30.39
CA SER A 4 -73.62 -12.89 29.86
C SER A 4 -72.81 -11.72 30.46
N GLY A 5 -72.23 -10.98 29.58
CA GLY A 5 -72.08 -9.54 29.75
C GLY A 5 -70.95 -8.88 28.94
N GLN A 6 -71.18 -8.56 27.66
CA GLN A 6 -70.59 -7.38 27.07
C GLN A 6 -71.43 -6.16 27.41
N PRO A 7 -70.83 -4.97 27.40
CA PRO A 7 -71.10 -4.07 26.31
C PRO A 7 -69.94 -3.18 25.82
N ARG A 8 -70.04 -2.85 24.59
CA ARG A 8 -69.71 -1.78 23.67
C ARG A 8 -69.31 -0.41 24.26
N GLY A 9 -68.45 0.26 23.46
CA GLY A 9 -68.29 1.72 23.37
C GLY A 9 -66.84 2.07 23.04
N SER A 10 -66.48 2.38 21.92
CA SER A 10 -66.58 3.47 20.95
C SER A 10 -65.45 4.47 21.11
N SER A 11 -64.99 4.83 19.99
CA SER A 11 -64.33 6.07 19.57
C SER A 11 -62.83 6.05 19.28
N GLY A 12 -62.57 6.29 18.03
CA GLY A 12 -61.24 6.43 17.43
C GLY A 12 -60.54 7.71 17.86
N ALA A 13 -59.24 7.61 17.86
CA ALA A 13 -58.40 8.76 17.72
C ALA A 13 -57.21 8.37 16.82
N ARG A 14 -57.25 8.86 15.59
CA ARG A 14 -56.11 8.89 14.69
C ARG A 14 -55.06 9.77 15.34
N ARG A 15 -53.90 9.20 15.66
CA ARG A 15 -52.72 9.95 16.01
C ARG A 15 -51.75 9.95 14.82
N THR A 16 -51.74 11.08 14.14
CA THR A 16 -50.71 11.50 13.17
C THR A 16 -49.36 11.50 13.84
N ALA A 17 -48.43 10.70 13.33
CA ALA A 17 -47.03 10.78 13.70
C ALA A 17 -46.39 11.99 13.03
N ALA A 18 -46.04 12.98 13.82
CA ALA A 18 -45.21 14.11 13.35
C ALA A 18 -43.76 13.65 13.23
N VAL A 19 -43.18 13.76 12.02
CA VAL A 19 -41.78 13.60 11.78
C VAL A 19 -41.07 14.88 12.25
N ALA A 20 -40.32 14.78 13.36
CA ALA A 20 -39.47 15.87 13.83
C ALA A 20 -38.15 15.83 13.09
N LEU A 21 -37.97 16.79 12.18
CA LEU A 21 -36.67 17.12 11.57
C LEU A 21 -35.83 17.83 12.65
N ILE A 22 -34.78 17.17 13.15
CA ILE A 22 -33.75 17.82 13.97
C ILE A 22 -32.66 18.34 13.04
N ALA A 23 -32.71 19.62 12.71
CA ALA A 23 -31.61 20.36 12.11
C ALA A 23 -30.59 20.70 13.22
N GLY A 24 -29.46 20.00 13.23
CA GLY A 24 -28.32 20.33 14.10
C GLY A 24 -27.55 21.55 13.57
N VAL A 25 -27.70 22.67 14.24
CA VAL A 25 -26.92 23.90 14.01
C VAL A 25 -25.49 23.64 14.47
N ILE A 26 -24.54 23.64 13.54
CA ILE A 26 -23.11 23.66 13.83
C ILE A 26 -22.72 25.12 14.11
N GLY A 27 -22.48 25.42 15.38
CA GLY A 27 -21.92 26.71 15.80
C GLY A 27 -20.44 26.81 15.38
N VAL A 28 -20.15 27.69 14.42
CA VAL A 28 -18.79 28.11 14.09
C VAL A 28 -18.42 29.24 15.05
N VAL A 29 -17.52 28.97 15.99
CA VAL A 29 -16.87 29.99 16.80
C VAL A 29 -15.77 30.63 15.97
N LEU A 30 -16.02 31.83 15.45
CA LEU A 30 -15.00 32.71 14.87
C LEU A 30 -14.26 33.42 16.01
N LEU A 31 -13.03 33.01 16.26
CA LEU A 31 -12.07 33.82 17.02
C LEU A 31 -11.36 34.74 16.02
N ALA A 32 -11.78 36.03 16.00
CA ALA A 32 -11.06 37.10 15.35
C ALA A 32 -9.87 37.50 16.22
N GLY A 33 -8.66 37.10 15.85
CA GLY A 33 -7.42 37.62 16.40
C GLY A 33 -6.85 38.69 15.47
N ALA A 34 -6.85 39.94 15.92
CA ALA A 34 -6.20 41.02 15.22
C ALA A 34 -4.69 40.84 15.23
N PHE A 35 -4.06 40.78 14.06
CA PHE A 35 -2.62 40.89 13.91
C PHE A 35 -2.29 42.27 13.31
N ALA A 36 -1.50 43.02 14.09
CA ALA A 36 -0.95 44.30 13.74
C ALA A 36 -0.03 44.21 12.50
N THR A 37 -0.17 45.17 11.63
CA THR A 37 0.65 45.40 10.45
C THR A 37 2.07 45.77 10.84
N GLY A 38 3.03 44.86 10.54
CA GLY A 38 4.46 45.16 10.53
C GLY A 38 5.00 45.01 9.12
N ALA A 39 5.23 46.11 8.45
CA ALA A 39 5.87 46.15 7.14
C ALA A 39 7.34 45.74 7.26
N ILE A 40 7.75 44.63 6.62
CA ILE A 40 9.15 44.35 6.34
C ILE A 40 9.28 44.10 4.82
N GLY A 41 10.18 44.92 4.24
CA GLY A 41 10.33 45.12 2.80
C GLY A 41 10.72 43.87 2.02
N ARG A 42 10.21 43.80 0.81
CA ARG A 42 10.65 42.93 -0.26
C ARG A 42 12.04 43.34 -0.74
N PRO A 43 13.02 42.45 -0.93
CA PRO A 43 14.20 42.77 -1.76
C PRO A 43 13.79 42.69 -3.25
N LYS A 44 14.13 43.75 -3.97
CA LYS A 44 14.03 43.84 -5.43
C LYS A 44 15.09 42.96 -6.07
N ALA A 45 14.70 42.26 -7.16
CA ALA A 45 15.63 41.68 -8.09
C ALA A 45 16.26 42.76 -8.93
N SER A 46 17.57 42.94 -8.82
CA SER A 46 18.41 43.60 -9.82
C SER A 46 19.86 43.18 -9.64
N ASP A 47 20.51 42.99 -10.79
CA ASP A 47 21.94 43.06 -11.07
C ASP A 47 22.76 41.77 -10.83
N PHE A 48 22.75 40.94 -11.85
CA PHE A 48 23.99 40.30 -12.29
C PHE A 48 24.29 40.73 -13.72
N ALA A 49 25.16 41.73 -13.85
CA ALA A 49 25.76 42.16 -15.08
C ALA A 49 26.89 41.17 -15.44
N ILE A 50 26.83 40.63 -16.66
CA ILE A 50 27.89 39.84 -17.24
C ILE A 50 28.97 40.81 -17.73
N GLY A 51 30.11 40.85 -17.04
CA GLY A 51 31.29 41.60 -17.47
C GLY A 51 32.03 40.83 -18.55
N SER A 52 32.03 41.37 -19.77
CA SER A 52 32.89 40.97 -20.86
C SER A 52 34.31 41.51 -20.62
N SER A 53 35.29 40.60 -20.59
CA SER A 53 36.72 40.93 -20.51
C SER A 53 37.30 41.18 -21.95
N PRO A 54 38.14 42.20 -22.16
CA PRO A 54 38.70 42.50 -23.48
C PRO A 54 39.88 41.58 -23.80
N ALA A 55 40.00 41.24 -25.08
CA ALA A 55 41.11 40.49 -25.70
C ALA A 55 42.44 41.27 -25.60
N ALA A 56 43.45 40.63 -25.04
CA ALA A 56 44.84 41.11 -25.10
C ALA A 56 45.58 40.50 -26.31
N THR A 57 46.06 41.38 -27.17
CA THR A 57 46.93 41.08 -28.31
C THR A 57 48.34 40.75 -27.80
N VAL A 58 48.92 39.60 -28.17
CA VAL A 58 50.30 39.24 -27.84
C VAL A 58 51.14 39.23 -29.13
N ALA A 59 52.19 40.00 -29.11
CA ALA A 59 53.25 40.03 -30.16
C ALA A 59 54.19 38.80 -30.00
N PRO A 60 54.85 38.35 -31.09
CA PRO A 60 55.69 37.16 -31.04
C PRO A 60 57.10 37.51 -30.50
N THR A 61 57.62 36.70 -29.58
CA THR A 61 59.00 36.70 -29.13
C THR A 61 59.62 35.35 -29.37
N THR A 62 60.76 35.38 -30.03
CA THR A 62 61.62 34.30 -30.48
C THR A 62 62.30 33.53 -29.37
N GLY A 63 62.38 32.21 -29.54
CA GLY A 63 63.48 31.33 -29.17
C GLY A 63 63.77 31.08 -27.70
N ALA A 64 63.42 29.86 -27.23
CA ALA A 64 64.14 29.23 -26.12
C ALA A 64 64.07 27.69 -26.24
N THR A 65 65.25 27.11 -26.05
CA THR A 65 65.64 25.71 -26.08
C THR A 65 64.75 24.78 -25.32
N ALA A 66 64.34 23.67 -25.94
CA ALA A 66 63.52 22.64 -25.33
C ALA A 66 64.28 21.85 -24.23
N THR A 67 63.81 21.94 -22.98
CA THR A 67 64.18 21.03 -21.88
C THR A 67 63.27 19.79 -21.95
N PRO A 68 63.75 18.55 -21.73
CA PRO A 68 62.90 17.36 -21.81
C PRO A 68 61.85 17.37 -20.69
N VAL A 69 60.57 17.30 -21.11
CA VAL A 69 59.44 17.14 -20.20
C VAL A 69 59.47 15.72 -19.59
N PRO A 70 59.34 15.56 -18.26
CA PRO A 70 59.26 14.24 -17.67
C PRO A 70 57.96 13.54 -18.14
N SER A 71 58.14 12.31 -18.63
CA SER A 71 57.05 11.41 -19.05
C SER A 71 56.09 11.19 -17.88
N THR A 72 54.90 11.75 -17.96
CA THR A 72 53.84 11.46 -17.02
C THR A 72 53.40 10.00 -17.19
N SER A 73 53.64 9.18 -16.19
CA SER A 73 53.11 7.83 -16.09
C SER A 73 51.59 7.83 -16.36
N PRO A 74 51.05 6.91 -17.18
CA PRO A 74 49.63 6.87 -17.45
C PRO A 74 48.88 6.62 -16.11
N ASN A 75 47.95 7.52 -15.81
CA ASN A 75 47.06 7.39 -14.68
C ASN A 75 46.34 6.01 -14.77
N PRO A 76 46.36 5.15 -13.74
CA PRO A 76 45.76 3.85 -13.84
C PRO A 76 44.28 4.01 -14.20
N SER A 77 43.88 3.40 -15.33
CA SER A 77 42.49 3.33 -15.77
C SER A 77 41.65 2.76 -14.63
N PRO A 78 40.49 3.32 -14.27
CA PRO A 78 39.65 2.81 -13.18
C PRO A 78 39.35 1.35 -13.49
N THR A 79 39.70 0.47 -12.54
CA THR A 79 39.38 -0.96 -12.61
C THR A 79 37.86 -1.09 -12.75
N PRO A 80 37.32 -1.83 -13.74
CA PRO A 80 35.89 -2.03 -13.90
C PRO A 80 35.31 -2.60 -12.60
N LYS A 81 34.32 -1.90 -12.01
CA LYS A 81 33.61 -2.39 -10.85
C LYS A 81 32.97 -3.73 -11.24
N PRO A 82 33.19 -4.83 -10.47
CA PRO A 82 32.55 -6.10 -10.78
C PRO A 82 31.04 -5.93 -10.92
N PRO A 83 30.36 -6.62 -11.87
CA PRO A 83 28.93 -6.55 -12.01
C PRO A 83 28.28 -6.88 -10.67
N SER A 84 27.40 -6.01 -10.17
CA SER A 84 26.67 -6.24 -8.92
C SER A 84 25.79 -7.47 -9.12
N THR A 85 26.06 -8.55 -8.38
CA THR A 85 25.21 -9.75 -8.39
C THR A 85 23.83 -9.38 -7.87
N LEU A 86 22.79 -9.51 -8.71
CA LEU A 86 21.41 -9.31 -8.29
C LEU A 86 20.95 -10.46 -7.38
N VAL A 87 20.10 -10.14 -6.40
CA VAL A 87 19.53 -11.09 -5.46
C VAL A 87 18.01 -10.98 -5.46
N PRO A 88 17.26 -12.05 -5.12
CA PRO A 88 15.82 -11.98 -5.00
C PRO A 88 15.40 -11.04 -3.88
N ALA A 89 14.46 -10.12 -4.17
CA ALA A 89 13.84 -9.27 -3.16
C ALA A 89 12.91 -10.12 -2.26
N PRO A 90 12.99 -10.00 -0.94
CA PRO A 90 12.25 -10.86 -0.01
C PRO A 90 10.73 -10.82 -0.16
N LEU A 91 10.15 -9.68 -0.54
CA LEU A 91 8.70 -9.50 -0.62
C LEU A 91 8.13 -9.67 -2.03
N THR A 92 8.97 -9.67 -3.06
CA THR A 92 8.53 -9.78 -4.46
C THR A 92 9.18 -10.92 -5.24
N GLY A 93 10.31 -11.45 -4.81
CA GLY A 93 11.11 -12.41 -5.57
C GLY A 93 11.79 -11.82 -6.82
N LEU A 94 11.62 -10.53 -7.11
CA LEU A 94 12.28 -9.85 -8.22
C LEU A 94 13.78 -9.74 -7.99
N LEU A 95 14.57 -9.84 -9.06
CA LEU A 95 16.01 -9.67 -8.97
C LEU A 95 16.36 -8.19 -8.83
N VAL A 96 16.96 -7.82 -7.70
CA VAL A 96 17.30 -6.45 -7.32
C VAL A 96 18.73 -6.37 -6.79
N THR A 97 19.24 -5.15 -6.59
CA THR A 97 20.53 -4.98 -5.92
C THR A 97 20.47 -5.47 -4.47
N PRO A 98 21.57 -5.99 -3.88
CA PRO A 98 21.61 -6.38 -2.48
C PRO A 98 21.15 -5.29 -1.51
N ALA A 99 21.44 -4.02 -1.82
CA ALA A 99 20.98 -2.89 -1.03
C ALA A 99 19.45 -2.76 -1.07
N ALA A 100 18.82 -2.87 -2.25
CA ALA A 100 17.36 -2.84 -2.37
C ALA A 100 16.68 -4.01 -1.64
N ALA A 101 17.26 -5.21 -1.70
CA ALA A 101 16.74 -6.39 -0.99
C ALA A 101 16.81 -6.26 0.55
N ARG A 102 17.64 -5.37 1.07
CA ARG A 102 17.82 -5.15 2.51
C ARG A 102 17.10 -3.92 3.05
N ARG A 103 16.44 -3.13 2.20
CA ARG A 103 15.68 -1.96 2.66
C ARG A 103 14.62 -2.40 3.65
N HIS A 104 14.51 -1.64 4.74
CA HIS A 104 13.47 -1.88 5.74
C HIS A 104 12.08 -1.70 5.14
N PRO A 105 11.15 -2.66 5.31
CA PRO A 105 9.78 -2.52 4.80
C PRO A 105 9.05 -1.33 5.41
N ILE A 106 8.34 -0.56 4.58
CA ILE A 106 7.53 0.57 5.00
C ILE A 106 6.09 0.30 4.61
N ALA A 107 5.19 0.23 5.58
CA ALA A 107 3.76 0.02 5.39
C ALA A 107 3.00 1.34 5.58
N VAL A 108 2.21 1.75 4.58
CA VAL A 108 1.48 3.02 4.59
C VAL A 108 -0.01 2.77 4.47
N MET A 109 -0.79 3.29 5.42
CA MET A 109 -2.25 3.22 5.40
C MET A 109 -2.85 4.20 4.40
N ILE A 110 -3.70 3.71 3.48
CA ILE A 110 -4.29 4.49 2.39
C ILE A 110 -5.82 4.44 2.46
N ASP A 111 -6.43 5.60 2.23
CA ASP A 111 -7.88 5.75 2.17
C ASP A 111 -8.49 5.14 0.90
N ASP A 112 -9.67 4.53 1.01
CA ASP A 112 -10.42 4.02 -0.14
C ASP A 112 -11.84 4.58 -0.23
N HIS A 113 -12.11 5.68 0.44
CA HIS A 113 -13.32 6.45 0.23
C HIS A 113 -13.36 6.99 -1.21
N GLU A 114 -14.56 7.19 -1.80
CA GLU A 114 -14.70 7.70 -3.16
C GLU A 114 -13.95 9.03 -3.39
N GLY A 115 -13.99 9.95 -2.41
CA GLY A 115 -13.25 11.22 -2.42
C GLY A 115 -11.73 11.09 -2.37
N ALA A 116 -11.20 9.89 -2.08
CA ALA A 116 -9.78 9.58 -2.07
C ALA A 116 -9.27 9.04 -3.42
N ARG A 117 -10.18 8.67 -4.33
CA ARG A 117 -9.84 8.03 -5.60
C ARG A 117 -9.53 9.05 -6.71
N PRO A 118 -8.59 8.76 -7.62
CA PRO A 118 -7.65 7.64 -7.60
C PRO A 118 -6.54 7.85 -6.56
N GLN A 119 -6.14 6.77 -5.89
CA GLN A 119 -5.02 6.76 -4.95
C GLN A 119 -3.70 6.59 -5.68
N SER A 120 -2.59 7.00 -5.03
CA SER A 120 -1.22 6.93 -5.57
C SER A 120 -0.34 5.96 -4.78
N GLY A 121 0.58 5.28 -5.50
CA GLY A 121 1.63 4.47 -4.91
C GLY A 121 1.46 2.96 -5.07
N PHE A 122 0.39 2.50 -5.73
CA PHE A 122 0.13 1.07 -5.91
C PHE A 122 1.26 0.35 -6.63
N ASN A 123 1.73 0.90 -7.76
CA ASN A 123 2.67 0.19 -8.65
C ASN A 123 4.06 0.01 -8.05
N ALA A 124 4.46 0.84 -7.09
CA ALA A 124 5.74 0.71 -6.38
C ALA A 124 5.64 -0.18 -5.12
N ALA A 125 4.44 -0.54 -4.68
CA ALA A 125 4.27 -1.41 -3.52
C ALA A 125 4.63 -2.86 -3.87
N ALA A 126 5.38 -3.53 -3.00
CA ALA A 126 5.65 -4.96 -3.09
C ALA A 126 4.38 -5.76 -2.80
N ILE A 127 3.64 -5.35 -1.76
CA ILE A 127 2.41 -5.98 -1.33
C ILE A 127 1.36 -4.89 -1.07
N VAL A 128 0.12 -5.15 -1.49
CA VAL A 128 -1.03 -4.29 -1.21
C VAL A 128 -2.09 -5.10 -0.47
N TRP A 129 -2.40 -4.72 0.76
CA TRP A 129 -3.51 -5.28 1.52
C TRP A 129 -4.75 -4.41 1.35
N GLN A 130 -5.90 -5.02 1.14
CA GLN A 130 -7.21 -4.36 1.13
C GLN A 130 -8.17 -5.11 2.07
N ALA A 131 -8.84 -4.39 2.95
CA ALA A 131 -9.83 -4.94 3.88
C ALA A 131 -10.90 -3.91 4.22
N PRO A 132 -12.11 -4.33 4.64
CA PRO A 132 -13.13 -3.41 5.12
C PRO A 132 -12.68 -2.71 6.41
N ALA A 133 -13.12 -1.48 6.58
CA ALA A 133 -12.93 -0.68 7.79
C ALA A 133 -14.29 -0.23 8.35
N GLU A 134 -14.43 1.00 8.85
CA GLU A 134 -15.69 1.50 9.39
C GLU A 134 -16.84 1.40 8.42
N GLY A 135 -17.94 0.83 8.86
CA GLY A 135 -19.16 0.68 8.06
C GLY A 135 -18.96 -0.19 6.81
N GLY A 136 -17.84 -0.90 6.69
CA GLY A 136 -17.50 -1.73 5.53
C GLY A 136 -16.77 -0.99 4.41
N ILE A 137 -16.50 0.32 4.54
CA ILE A 137 -15.70 1.08 3.58
C ILE A 137 -14.29 0.46 3.51
N PRO A 138 -13.79 0.04 2.33
CA PRO A 138 -12.47 -0.57 2.23
C PRO A 138 -11.34 0.41 2.60
N ARG A 139 -10.18 -0.15 2.89
CA ARG A 139 -8.94 0.57 3.14
C ARG A 139 -7.77 -0.23 2.63
N TYR A 140 -6.70 0.45 2.21
CA TYR A 140 -5.47 -0.22 1.81
C TYR A 140 -4.36 -0.03 2.83
N MET A 141 -3.42 -0.97 2.81
CA MET A 141 -2.08 -0.82 3.33
C MET A 141 -1.10 -1.19 2.22
N LEU A 142 -0.27 -0.25 1.83
CA LEU A 142 0.77 -0.44 0.82
C LEU A 142 2.09 -0.72 1.51
N VAL A 143 2.74 -1.84 1.19
CA VAL A 143 4.03 -2.23 1.76
C VAL A 143 5.11 -2.04 0.69
N PHE A 144 6.04 -1.14 0.95
CA PHE A 144 7.19 -0.83 0.09
C PHE A 144 8.45 -1.47 0.63
N GLN A 145 9.32 -1.96 -0.25
CA GLN A 145 10.60 -2.52 0.14
C GLN A 145 11.67 -2.31 -0.93
N ASP A 146 11.54 -2.98 -2.08
CA ASP A 146 12.53 -2.97 -3.17
C ASP A 146 12.41 -1.77 -4.11
N GLN A 147 11.23 -1.14 -4.17
CA GLN A 147 10.98 0.05 -4.99
C GLN A 147 10.72 1.30 -4.14
N ILE A 148 10.97 2.47 -4.74
CA ILE A 148 10.77 3.78 -4.11
C ILE A 148 9.60 4.48 -4.81
N PRO A 149 8.47 4.73 -4.12
CA PRO A 149 7.31 5.36 -4.72
C PRO A 149 7.53 6.85 -4.99
N LYS A 150 7.01 7.36 -6.11
CA LYS A 150 7.06 8.80 -6.44
C LYS A 150 6.02 9.62 -5.68
N ALA A 151 4.88 9.03 -5.36
CA ALA A 151 3.82 9.61 -4.55
C ALA A 151 3.04 8.50 -3.86
N VAL A 152 2.58 8.73 -2.63
CA VAL A 152 1.79 7.78 -1.83
C VAL A 152 0.67 8.53 -1.12
N GLY A 153 -0.55 8.09 -1.30
CA GLY A 153 -1.68 8.71 -0.61
C GLY A 153 -3.04 8.53 -1.31
N PRO A 154 -4.10 9.05 -0.69
CA PRO A 154 -4.14 9.78 0.59
C PRO A 154 -3.91 8.87 1.80
N ILE A 155 -3.09 9.32 2.74
CA ILE A 155 -2.78 8.56 3.95
C ILE A 155 -3.96 8.63 4.92
N ARG A 156 -4.25 7.48 5.59
CA ARG A 156 -5.44 7.33 6.42
C ARG A 156 -5.17 6.59 7.74
N SER A 157 -6.23 6.50 8.51
CA SER A 157 -6.20 5.98 9.89
C SER A 157 -5.92 4.48 9.97
N SER A 158 -5.19 4.09 11.00
CA SER A 158 -4.90 2.70 11.36
C SER A 158 -6.13 1.94 11.87
N ARG A 159 -6.10 0.61 11.70
CA ARG A 159 -6.96 -0.38 12.37
C ARG A 159 -6.09 -1.50 12.92
N GLU A 160 -6.57 -2.19 13.95
CA GLU A 160 -5.75 -3.14 14.68
C GLU A 160 -5.20 -4.26 13.79
N TYR A 161 -6.05 -4.91 13.01
CA TYR A 161 -5.65 -5.98 12.09
C TYR A 161 -4.63 -5.51 11.01
N PHE A 162 -4.64 -4.24 10.58
CA PHE A 162 -3.58 -3.72 9.70
C PHE A 162 -2.23 -3.61 10.40
N ILE A 163 -2.22 -3.32 11.72
CA ILE A 163 -0.99 -3.36 12.52
C ILE A 163 -0.44 -4.78 12.55
N GLU A 164 -1.31 -5.79 12.71
CA GLU A 164 -0.93 -7.19 12.76
C GLU A 164 -0.39 -7.72 11.43
N TRP A 165 -0.93 -7.23 10.31
CA TRP A 165 -0.35 -7.52 8.99
C TRP A 165 0.94 -6.74 8.72
N ALA A 166 1.08 -5.50 9.18
CA ALA A 166 2.34 -4.76 9.10
C ALA A 166 3.44 -5.38 9.97
N ALA A 167 3.06 -6.02 11.09
CA ALA A 167 3.97 -6.73 11.99
C ALA A 167 4.64 -7.96 11.34
N GLU A 168 4.02 -8.58 10.33
CA GLU A 168 4.62 -9.65 9.55
C GLU A 168 5.97 -9.24 8.93
N TYR A 169 6.11 -7.96 8.61
CA TYR A 169 7.29 -7.35 8.01
C TYR A 169 8.12 -6.55 9.02
N ARG A 170 7.66 -6.40 10.26
CA ARG A 170 8.17 -5.45 11.27
C ARG A 170 8.31 -4.05 10.69
N ALA A 171 7.36 -3.63 9.87
CA ALA A 171 7.44 -2.46 9.04
C ALA A 171 7.54 -1.13 9.84
N LEU A 172 8.14 -0.11 9.23
CA LEU A 172 7.83 1.27 9.56
C LEU A 172 6.39 1.52 9.15
N TYR A 173 5.49 1.69 10.12
CA TYR A 173 4.04 1.75 9.91
C TYR A 173 3.54 3.19 9.94
N VAL A 174 3.23 3.73 8.77
CA VAL A 174 2.80 5.13 8.56
C VAL A 174 1.29 5.19 8.44
N HIS A 175 0.65 6.01 9.29
CA HIS A 175 -0.80 6.17 9.33
C HIS A 175 -1.19 7.58 9.82
N ALA A 176 -2.41 8.01 9.59
CA ALA A 176 -2.93 9.29 10.06
C ALA A 176 -4.11 9.06 11.01
N GLY A 177 -3.84 9.06 12.31
CA GLY A 177 -4.81 8.68 13.33
C GLY A 177 -5.14 7.19 13.32
N GLY A 178 -6.15 6.79 14.10
CA GLY A 178 -6.56 5.39 14.19
C GLY A 178 -7.84 5.20 15.00
N SER A 179 -8.35 3.96 15.01
CA SER A 179 -9.33 3.57 16.03
C SER A 179 -8.68 3.64 17.42
N PRO A 180 -9.44 3.89 18.50
CA PRO A 180 -8.90 3.88 19.85
C PRO A 180 -8.11 2.60 20.17
N GLN A 181 -8.60 1.45 19.72
CA GLN A 181 -7.96 0.14 19.88
C GLN A 181 -6.62 0.09 19.15
N ALA A 182 -6.57 0.46 17.87
CA ALA A 182 -5.32 0.51 17.11
C ALA A 182 -4.28 1.44 17.75
N LEU A 183 -4.69 2.61 18.21
CA LEU A 183 -3.80 3.56 18.88
C LEU A 183 -3.34 3.05 20.26
N ALA A 184 -4.18 2.30 20.98
CA ALA A 184 -3.79 1.62 22.22
C ALA A 184 -2.74 0.55 21.94
N THR A 185 -2.99 -0.35 20.98
CA THR A 185 -2.03 -1.38 20.56
C THR A 185 -0.67 -0.81 20.18
N LEU A 186 -0.64 0.29 19.41
CA LEU A 186 0.61 0.95 19.02
C LEU A 186 1.37 1.55 20.21
N ARG A 187 0.67 2.08 21.21
CA ARG A 187 1.29 2.61 22.44
C ARG A 187 1.82 1.50 23.34
N GLU A 188 1.03 0.46 23.54
CA GLU A 188 1.31 -0.63 24.47
C GLU A 188 2.42 -1.56 23.96
N SER A 189 2.43 -1.83 22.64
CA SER A 189 3.46 -2.69 22.06
C SER A 189 4.85 -2.05 22.03
N GLY A 190 4.92 -0.71 22.00
CA GLY A 190 6.18 0.02 21.85
C GLY A 190 6.78 -0.11 20.44
N ASN A 191 7.75 0.76 20.12
CA ASN A 191 8.43 0.76 18.83
C ASN A 191 9.35 -0.45 18.67
N GLY A 192 9.25 -1.10 17.48
CA GLY A 192 10.07 -2.24 17.09
C GLY A 192 9.61 -3.59 17.67
N SER A 193 8.57 -3.63 18.49
CA SER A 193 7.95 -4.89 18.93
C SER A 193 7.10 -5.51 17.83
N LEU A 194 5.96 -4.92 17.51
CA LEU A 194 5.14 -5.29 16.34
C LEU A 194 5.63 -4.52 15.10
N VAL A 195 5.61 -3.19 15.18
CA VAL A 195 5.96 -2.26 14.11
C VAL A 195 6.78 -1.09 14.65
N TRP A 196 7.39 -0.31 13.77
CA TRP A 196 7.90 1.02 14.08
C TRP A 196 6.79 2.03 13.79
N ASN A 197 6.19 2.58 14.85
CA ASN A 197 5.03 3.46 14.72
C ASN A 197 5.41 4.86 14.21
N ALA A 198 4.81 5.28 13.10
CA ALA A 198 4.92 6.63 12.54
C ALA A 198 3.54 7.26 12.38
N GLU A 199 3.07 7.96 13.43
CA GLU A 199 1.83 8.74 13.40
C GLU A 199 1.99 9.95 12.47
N GLY A 200 1.43 9.86 11.27
CA GLY A 200 1.65 10.81 10.18
C GLY A 200 1.25 12.25 10.50
N LEU A 201 0.24 12.46 11.36
CA LEU A 201 -0.16 13.82 11.75
C LEU A 201 0.93 14.57 12.55
N ARG A 202 1.85 13.84 13.20
CA ARG A 202 3.02 14.44 13.88
C ARG A 202 4.10 14.89 12.89
N PHE A 203 4.06 14.42 11.67
CA PHE A 203 5.05 14.65 10.62
C PHE A 203 4.47 15.45 9.44
N ASP A 204 3.22 15.96 9.57
CA ASP A 204 2.60 16.82 8.57
C ASP A 204 3.41 18.12 8.44
N GLY A 205 3.76 18.49 7.22
CA GLY A 205 4.65 19.61 6.91
C GLY A 205 6.16 19.29 6.97
N SER A 206 6.56 18.05 7.36
CA SER A 206 7.96 17.61 7.34
C SER A 206 8.21 16.42 6.42
N PHE A 207 7.80 15.21 6.83
CA PHE A 207 7.89 14.00 6.01
C PHE A 207 6.59 13.66 5.29
N LEU A 208 5.48 14.25 5.71
CA LEU A 208 4.19 14.18 5.04
C LEU A 208 3.76 15.61 4.66
N TYR A 209 2.95 15.72 3.62
CA TYR A 209 2.49 17.00 3.09
C TYR A 209 1.04 16.93 2.59
N ARG A 210 0.37 18.11 2.54
CA ARG A 210 -0.99 18.18 2.03
C ARG A 210 -1.02 18.66 0.59
N VAL A 211 -1.65 17.83 -0.27
CA VAL A 211 -1.90 18.24 -1.66
C VAL A 211 -3.07 19.21 -1.74
N ARG A 212 -3.04 20.11 -2.74
CA ARG A 212 -4.06 21.15 -2.93
C ARG A 212 -5.22 20.73 -3.82
N PHE A 213 -5.03 19.68 -4.63
CA PHE A 213 -6.07 19.17 -5.56
C PHE A 213 -7.12 18.29 -4.86
N ARG A 214 -7.01 18.11 -3.54
CA ARG A 214 -7.99 17.40 -2.69
C ARG A 214 -8.24 18.18 -1.41
N ILE A 215 -9.44 18.00 -0.86
CA ILE A 215 -9.82 18.56 0.45
C ILE A 215 -9.51 17.55 1.57
N ALA A 216 -9.29 18.06 2.79
CA ALA A 216 -9.19 17.22 3.98
C ALA A 216 -10.49 16.42 4.18
N PRO A 217 -10.42 15.15 4.61
CA PRO A 217 -9.25 14.43 5.11
C PRO A 217 -8.52 13.60 4.03
N HIS A 218 -8.81 13.79 2.73
CA HIS A 218 -8.32 12.98 1.61
C HIS A 218 -7.08 13.60 0.93
N ASN A 219 -6.30 14.42 1.64
CA ASN A 219 -5.23 15.24 1.05
C ASN A 219 -3.85 15.08 1.70
N LEU A 220 -3.67 14.14 2.62
CA LEU A 220 -2.36 13.88 3.25
C LEU A 220 -1.59 12.86 2.41
N TYR A 221 -0.39 13.24 1.96
CA TYR A 221 0.45 12.46 1.05
C TYR A 221 1.90 12.41 1.54
N THR A 222 2.67 11.52 0.95
CA THR A 222 4.12 11.43 1.08
C THR A 222 4.71 10.87 -0.23
N ASP A 223 6.02 10.65 -0.26
CA ASP A 223 6.74 9.96 -1.33
C ASP A 223 7.90 9.14 -0.75
N GLY A 224 8.60 8.40 -1.60
CA GLY A 224 9.67 7.53 -1.16
C GLY A 224 10.84 8.24 -0.51
N THR A 225 11.19 9.45 -0.97
CA THR A 225 12.28 10.24 -0.37
C THR A 225 11.91 10.64 1.06
N HIS A 226 10.71 11.13 1.28
CA HIS A 226 10.21 11.48 2.60
C HIS A 226 10.06 10.25 3.51
N LEU A 227 9.58 9.11 2.98
CA LEU A 227 9.47 7.87 3.74
C LEU A 227 10.84 7.35 4.21
N HIS A 228 11.87 7.38 3.36
CA HIS A 228 13.24 7.00 3.77
C HIS A 228 13.84 8.01 4.74
N GLY A 229 13.58 9.31 4.55
CA GLY A 229 13.95 10.36 5.51
C GLY A 229 13.31 10.14 6.88
N LEU A 230 12.02 9.77 6.92
CA LEU A 230 11.30 9.43 8.15
C LEU A 230 11.89 8.18 8.83
N ALA A 231 12.22 7.14 8.05
CA ALA A 231 12.88 5.95 8.57
C ALA A 231 14.22 6.31 9.24
N ALA A 232 15.05 7.10 8.57
CA ALA A 232 16.33 7.57 9.11
C ALA A 232 16.14 8.44 10.38
N PHE A 233 15.18 9.35 10.39
CA PHE A 233 14.83 10.18 11.55
C PHE A 233 14.43 9.32 12.76
N LEU A 234 13.64 8.26 12.53
CA LEU A 234 13.20 7.32 13.56
C LEU A 234 14.25 6.24 13.88
N ARG A 235 15.44 6.30 13.26
CA ARG A 235 16.53 5.33 13.42
C ARG A 235 16.12 3.90 13.04
N VAL A 236 15.23 3.76 12.08
CA VAL A 236 14.86 2.46 11.49
C VAL A 236 15.89 2.14 10.43
N THR A 237 16.62 1.05 10.61
CA THR A 237 17.77 0.69 9.78
C THR A 237 17.45 -0.45 8.82
N ASP A 238 18.08 -0.41 7.65
CA ASP A 238 18.05 -1.50 6.68
C ASP A 238 18.72 -2.76 7.25
N GLY A 239 18.22 -3.91 6.85
CA GLY A 239 18.72 -5.19 7.36
C GLY A 239 18.13 -6.40 6.65
N PRO A 240 18.34 -7.61 7.17
CA PRO A 240 17.68 -8.79 6.65
C PRO A 240 16.16 -8.67 6.78
N VAL A 241 15.45 -8.86 5.66
CA VAL A 241 13.98 -8.88 5.61
C VAL A 241 13.53 -10.32 5.51
N ARG A 242 12.57 -10.73 6.36
CA ARG A 242 11.99 -12.06 6.33
C ARG A 242 11.02 -12.19 5.15
N PRO A 243 11.20 -13.15 4.25
CA PRO A 243 10.22 -13.40 3.19
C PRO A 243 8.94 -13.99 3.79
N THR A 244 7.79 -13.53 3.29
CA THR A 244 6.48 -14.10 3.67
C THR A 244 6.14 -15.31 2.83
N TRP A 245 6.47 -15.26 1.54
CA TRP A 245 6.17 -16.31 0.55
C TRP A 245 7.41 -16.69 -0.26
N SER A 246 7.34 -17.85 -0.90
CA SER A 246 8.33 -18.26 -1.90
C SER A 246 7.88 -17.82 -3.29
N PHE A 247 8.85 -17.53 -4.16
CA PHE A 247 8.59 -17.05 -5.51
C PHE A 247 9.34 -17.91 -6.55
N HIS A 248 8.74 -18.06 -7.72
CA HIS A 248 9.43 -18.53 -8.93
C HIS A 248 9.51 -17.38 -9.95
N LEU A 249 10.52 -17.41 -10.78
CA LEU A 249 10.62 -16.46 -11.89
C LEU A 249 9.46 -16.68 -12.89
N ASP A 250 9.23 -15.68 -13.72
CA ASP A 250 8.17 -15.72 -14.71
C ASP A 250 8.29 -16.93 -15.63
N ARG A 251 7.18 -17.57 -15.93
CA ARG A 251 7.11 -18.69 -16.88
C ARG A 251 7.08 -18.15 -18.32
N GLY A 252 7.55 -18.96 -19.27
CA GLY A 252 7.44 -18.64 -20.69
C GLY A 252 5.98 -18.49 -21.15
N ASP A 253 5.75 -17.72 -22.20
CA ASP A 253 4.41 -17.38 -22.71
C ASP A 253 3.57 -18.61 -23.07
N ALA A 254 4.21 -19.67 -23.57
CA ALA A 254 3.54 -20.92 -23.97
C ALA A 254 2.91 -21.70 -22.79
N GLU A 255 3.35 -21.44 -21.57
CA GLU A 255 2.85 -22.11 -20.36
C GLU A 255 1.72 -21.33 -19.65
N ARG A 256 1.34 -20.19 -20.18
CA ARG A 256 0.35 -19.30 -19.56
C ARG A 256 -1.06 -19.63 -20.07
N PRO A 257 -2.07 -19.69 -19.20
CA PRO A 257 -3.46 -19.80 -19.64
C PRO A 257 -3.88 -18.53 -20.39
N GLY A 258 -4.79 -18.68 -21.38
CA GLY A 258 -5.21 -17.56 -22.21
C GLY A 258 -6.03 -16.50 -21.51
N ALA A 259 -6.75 -16.86 -20.43
CA ALA A 259 -7.62 -15.95 -19.70
C ALA A 259 -7.88 -16.45 -18.28
N GLY A 260 -8.31 -15.54 -17.41
CA GLY A 260 -8.77 -15.81 -16.05
C GLY A 260 -9.16 -14.52 -15.37
N ALA A 261 -10.09 -14.58 -14.43
CA ALA A 261 -10.44 -13.41 -13.61
C ALA A 261 -10.84 -13.85 -12.21
N ILE A 262 -10.58 -12.96 -11.25
CA ILE A 262 -11.12 -13.02 -9.89
C ILE A 262 -11.76 -11.68 -9.56
N THR A 263 -12.98 -11.74 -9.03
CA THR A 263 -13.75 -10.56 -8.63
C THR A 263 -14.10 -10.67 -7.16
N VAL A 264 -13.87 -9.58 -6.42
CA VAL A 264 -14.21 -9.41 -5.02
C VAL A 264 -15.13 -8.21 -4.85
N GLY A 265 -16.09 -8.28 -3.93
CA GLY A 265 -17.00 -7.17 -3.64
C GLY A 265 -16.91 -6.75 -2.19
N TYR A 266 -16.86 -5.44 -1.96
CA TYR A 266 -16.98 -4.78 -0.67
C TYR A 266 -18.30 -3.98 -0.63
N PRO A 267 -19.46 -4.67 -0.47
CA PRO A 267 -20.75 -4.02 -0.55
C PRO A 267 -20.96 -3.01 0.59
N PRO A 268 -21.62 -1.86 0.32
CA PRO A 268 -22.11 -1.39 -0.98
C PRO A 268 -21.08 -0.58 -1.78
N TYR A 269 -19.84 -0.49 -1.34
CA TYR A 269 -18.88 0.55 -1.76
C TYR A 269 -18.09 0.22 -3.02
N GLU A 270 -17.64 -1.02 -3.17
CA GLU A 270 -16.69 -1.34 -4.23
C GLU A 270 -16.84 -2.78 -4.72
N THR A 271 -16.66 -2.96 -6.02
CA THR A 271 -16.39 -4.26 -6.65
C THR A 271 -15.09 -4.16 -7.42
N VAL A 272 -14.17 -5.07 -7.17
CA VAL A 272 -12.85 -5.11 -7.82
C VAL A 272 -12.74 -6.37 -8.65
N THR A 273 -12.45 -6.22 -9.95
CA THR A 273 -12.18 -7.32 -10.86
C THR A 273 -10.73 -7.28 -11.31
N TYR A 274 -10.02 -8.39 -11.13
CA TYR A 274 -8.68 -8.62 -11.63
C TYR A 274 -8.76 -9.56 -12.83
N ARG A 275 -8.43 -9.05 -14.03
CA ARG A 275 -8.45 -9.83 -15.29
C ARG A 275 -7.04 -10.18 -15.69
N TYR A 276 -6.78 -11.47 -15.86
CA TYR A 276 -5.48 -11.94 -16.28
C TYR A 276 -5.13 -11.51 -17.71
N ASN A 277 -3.92 -11.00 -17.87
CA ASN A 277 -3.32 -10.68 -19.15
C ASN A 277 -2.12 -11.62 -19.40
N PRO A 278 -2.22 -12.59 -20.31
CA PRO A 278 -1.15 -13.54 -20.56
C PRO A 278 0.12 -12.89 -21.15
N LEU A 279 -0.02 -11.79 -21.90
CA LEU A 279 1.13 -11.09 -22.50
C LEU A 279 2.08 -10.51 -21.42
N THR A 280 1.53 -10.04 -20.33
CA THR A 280 2.31 -9.44 -19.23
C THR A 280 2.41 -10.36 -18.01
N ASN A 281 1.77 -11.53 -18.04
CA ASN A 281 1.61 -12.43 -16.89
C ASN A 281 1.18 -11.69 -15.62
N SER A 282 0.16 -10.85 -15.71
CA SER A 282 -0.32 -10.01 -14.60
C SER A 282 -1.83 -9.86 -14.65
N TYR A 283 -2.42 -9.30 -13.60
CA TYR A 283 -3.87 -9.13 -13.46
C TYR A 283 -4.23 -7.65 -13.53
N LEU A 284 -4.82 -7.20 -14.65
CA LEU A 284 -5.32 -5.83 -14.81
C LEU A 284 -6.47 -5.58 -13.83
N ARG A 285 -6.36 -4.51 -13.04
CA ARG A 285 -7.34 -4.19 -11.99
C ARG A 285 -8.42 -3.23 -12.50
N TYR A 286 -9.70 -3.60 -12.30
CA TYR A 286 -10.87 -2.80 -12.66
C TYR A 286 -11.75 -2.58 -11.44
N ILE A 287 -12.31 -1.37 -11.30
CA ILE A 287 -13.16 -0.99 -10.16
C ILE A 287 -14.58 -0.70 -10.66
N ASN A 288 -15.59 -1.21 -9.95
CA ASN A 288 -17.02 -0.94 -10.16
C ASN A 288 -17.47 -1.12 -11.62
N GLY A 289 -17.00 -2.20 -12.27
CA GLY A 289 -17.39 -2.52 -13.64
C GLY A 289 -16.82 -1.56 -14.71
N SER A 290 -15.86 -0.72 -14.35
CA SER A 290 -15.19 0.17 -15.30
C SER A 290 -14.68 -0.59 -16.52
N LYS A 291 -14.82 -0.01 -17.71
CA LYS A 291 -14.23 -0.54 -18.96
C LYS A 291 -12.72 -0.26 -19.06
N LYS A 292 -12.20 0.69 -18.27
CA LYS A 292 -10.78 1.04 -18.22
C LYS A 292 -10.15 0.46 -16.96
N ALA A 293 -8.99 -0.15 -17.12
CA ALA A 293 -8.19 -0.60 -15.98
C ALA A 293 -7.76 0.60 -15.12
N GLN A 294 -7.62 0.35 -13.81
CA GLN A 294 -7.17 1.39 -12.88
C GLN A 294 -5.75 1.82 -13.23
N VAL A 295 -5.51 3.13 -13.18
CA VAL A 295 -4.19 3.74 -13.38
C VAL A 295 -3.72 4.30 -12.06
N ASP A 296 -2.44 4.08 -11.72
CA ASP A 296 -1.78 4.73 -10.58
C ASP A 296 -1.32 6.13 -10.99
N PRO A 297 -1.83 7.20 -10.37
CA PRO A 297 -1.41 8.57 -10.69
C PRO A 297 0.06 8.85 -10.40
N ALA A 298 0.71 8.06 -9.53
CA ALA A 298 2.12 8.25 -9.18
C ALA A 298 3.07 8.02 -10.37
N ASP A 299 2.70 7.15 -11.32
CA ASP A 299 3.53 6.81 -12.47
C ASP A 299 2.78 6.81 -13.82
N GLY A 300 1.46 7.01 -13.81
CA GLY A 300 0.60 7.00 -14.99
C GLY A 300 0.40 5.63 -15.62
N LYS A 301 0.82 4.54 -14.95
CA LYS A 301 0.71 3.17 -15.46
C LYS A 301 -0.49 2.43 -14.89
N VAL A 302 -0.93 1.41 -15.62
CA VAL A 302 -2.01 0.52 -15.18
C VAL A 302 -1.57 -0.27 -13.95
N VAL A 303 -2.48 -0.38 -12.97
CA VAL A 303 -2.30 -1.24 -11.79
C VAL A 303 -2.51 -2.70 -12.21
N SER A 304 -1.44 -3.48 -12.17
CA SER A 304 -1.43 -4.86 -12.69
C SER A 304 -0.51 -5.79 -11.89
N PRO A 305 -0.96 -6.25 -10.68
CA PRO A 305 -0.17 -7.18 -9.87
C PRO A 305 0.08 -8.52 -10.58
N ARG A 306 1.15 -9.20 -10.18
CA ARG A 306 1.48 -10.56 -10.60
C ARG A 306 0.63 -11.61 -9.90
N ASN A 307 0.26 -11.33 -8.65
CA ASN A 307 -0.50 -12.25 -7.83
C ASN A 307 -1.69 -11.53 -7.19
N VAL A 308 -2.81 -12.24 -7.10
CA VAL A 308 -4.01 -11.77 -6.38
C VAL A 308 -4.43 -12.86 -5.40
N ILE A 309 -4.45 -12.51 -4.12
CA ILE A 309 -4.83 -13.39 -3.03
C ILE A 309 -6.13 -12.86 -2.43
N VAL A 310 -7.06 -13.75 -2.15
CA VAL A 310 -8.29 -13.45 -1.39
C VAL A 310 -8.30 -14.34 -0.16
N LEU A 311 -8.40 -13.71 1.02
CA LEU A 311 -8.45 -14.41 2.31
C LEU A 311 -9.83 -14.23 2.94
N ARG A 312 -10.48 -15.32 3.37
CA ARG A 312 -11.69 -15.25 4.18
C ARG A 312 -11.32 -15.14 5.64
N MET A 313 -11.84 -14.09 6.30
CA MET A 313 -11.66 -13.89 7.73
C MET A 313 -12.99 -13.51 8.39
N HIS A 314 -13.13 -13.80 9.67
CA HIS A 314 -14.24 -13.29 10.46
C HIS A 314 -14.02 -11.82 10.77
N PHE A 315 -15.05 -11.02 10.52
CA PHE A 315 -15.14 -9.64 10.94
C PHE A 315 -16.38 -9.47 11.80
N ALA A 316 -16.24 -8.77 12.91
CA ALA A 316 -17.33 -8.41 13.79
C ALA A 316 -17.32 -6.89 14.07
N PRO A 317 -18.47 -6.25 14.26
CA PRO A 317 -18.51 -4.91 14.81
C PRO A 317 -17.88 -4.90 16.21
N LEU A 318 -17.05 -3.89 16.50
CA LEU A 318 -16.53 -3.70 17.83
C LEU A 318 -17.66 -3.45 18.82
N ALA A 319 -17.63 -4.15 19.96
CA ALA A 319 -18.61 -4.03 21.02
C ALA A 319 -18.51 -2.68 21.76
N GLY A 320 -19.62 -2.21 22.31
CA GLY A 320 -19.70 -1.03 23.15
C GLY A 320 -20.17 0.23 22.45
N PRO A 321 -20.42 1.31 23.20
CA PRO A 321 -20.92 2.56 22.67
C PRO A 321 -19.84 3.32 21.85
N HIS A 322 -20.30 4.18 20.96
CA HIS A 322 -19.46 5.09 20.19
C HIS A 322 -18.42 4.45 19.23
N GLN A 323 -18.60 3.17 18.85
CA GLN A 323 -17.68 2.48 17.95
C GLN A 323 -17.76 2.92 16.47
N LYS A 324 -18.77 3.70 16.07
CA LYS A 324 -18.91 4.29 14.73
C LYS A 324 -18.76 3.26 13.59
N GLY A 325 -19.30 2.05 13.77
CA GLY A 325 -19.22 0.97 12.78
C GLY A 325 -17.82 0.39 12.58
N ARG A 326 -16.90 0.57 13.55
CA ARG A 326 -15.57 -0.05 13.53
C ARG A 326 -15.67 -1.55 13.62
N LEU A 327 -14.73 -2.20 12.96
CA LEU A 327 -14.64 -3.65 12.87
C LEU A 327 -13.38 -4.15 13.58
N GLU A 328 -13.49 -5.36 14.12
CA GLU A 328 -12.37 -6.22 14.49
C GLU A 328 -12.30 -7.41 13.51
N ALA A 329 -11.11 -7.94 13.29
CA ALA A 329 -10.88 -9.10 12.43
C ALA A 329 -10.22 -10.22 13.23
N THR A 330 -10.63 -11.46 12.97
CA THR A 330 -9.93 -12.65 13.48
C THR A 330 -8.86 -13.02 12.43
N ASP A 331 -7.70 -12.45 12.55
CA ASP A 331 -6.60 -12.60 11.59
C ASP A 331 -5.52 -13.58 12.04
N VAL A 332 -5.54 -14.05 13.29
CA VAL A 332 -4.75 -15.17 13.80
C VAL A 332 -5.55 -16.46 13.72
N GLY A 333 -4.98 -17.49 13.08
CA GLY A 333 -5.68 -18.75 12.86
C GLY A 333 -5.56 -19.27 11.43
N THR A 334 -6.65 -19.76 10.87
CA THR A 334 -6.71 -20.31 9.51
C THR A 334 -8.07 -20.07 8.88
N GLY A 335 -8.13 -20.01 7.56
CA GLY A 335 -9.36 -19.89 6.81
C GLY A 335 -9.19 -20.16 5.32
N PRO A 336 -10.28 -20.14 4.53
CA PRO A 336 -10.23 -20.32 3.10
C PRO A 336 -9.47 -19.21 2.38
N ALA A 337 -8.78 -19.57 1.30
CA ALA A 337 -8.08 -18.64 0.42
C ALA A 337 -8.29 -18.98 -1.06
N TRP A 338 -8.30 -17.95 -1.91
CA TRP A 338 -8.14 -18.08 -3.36
C TRP A 338 -6.82 -17.44 -3.74
N ILE A 339 -5.96 -18.14 -4.41
CA ILE A 339 -4.63 -17.68 -4.79
C ILE A 339 -4.54 -17.71 -6.31
N SER A 340 -4.51 -16.53 -6.92
CA SER A 340 -4.38 -16.33 -8.35
C SER A 340 -2.96 -15.91 -8.68
N THR A 341 -2.23 -16.76 -9.39
CA THR A 341 -0.83 -16.54 -9.81
C THR A 341 -0.60 -17.21 -11.17
N GLY A 342 0.14 -16.57 -12.09
CA GLY A 342 0.42 -17.11 -13.42
C GLY A 342 -0.84 -17.44 -14.24
N GLY A 343 -1.93 -16.69 -14.04
CA GLY A 343 -3.22 -16.91 -14.73
C GLY A 343 -4.11 -18.02 -14.15
N VAL A 344 -3.65 -18.76 -13.15
CA VAL A 344 -4.39 -19.86 -12.51
C VAL A 344 -4.86 -19.41 -11.12
N THR A 345 -6.11 -19.76 -10.79
CA THR A 345 -6.65 -19.55 -9.44
C THR A 345 -6.79 -20.90 -8.73
N VAL A 346 -6.14 -21.01 -7.58
CA VAL A 346 -6.18 -22.18 -6.70
C VAL A 346 -7.00 -21.86 -5.46
N GLN A 347 -7.92 -22.72 -5.08
CA GLN A 347 -8.56 -22.67 -3.77
C GLN A 347 -7.69 -23.43 -2.76
N GLY A 348 -7.43 -22.77 -1.63
CA GLY A 348 -6.57 -23.29 -0.60
C GLY A 348 -6.92 -22.69 0.77
N THR A 349 -5.92 -22.59 1.63
CA THR A 349 -6.08 -22.03 2.98
C THR A 349 -4.97 -21.04 3.31
N TRP A 350 -5.28 -20.07 4.14
CA TRP A 350 -4.28 -19.24 4.82
C TRP A 350 -4.08 -19.73 6.26
N ARG A 351 -2.91 -19.50 6.83
CA ARG A 351 -2.59 -19.75 8.25
C ARG A 351 -1.69 -18.65 8.79
N LYS A 352 -2.03 -18.14 9.97
CA LYS A 352 -1.24 -17.15 10.72
C LYS A 352 -1.18 -17.59 12.19
N ALA A 353 0.02 -17.84 12.69
CA ALA A 353 0.23 -18.47 14.00
C ALA A 353 0.12 -17.47 15.18
N SER A 354 0.41 -16.19 14.95
CA SER A 354 0.37 -15.13 15.96
C SER A 354 0.30 -13.76 15.30
N ARG A 355 0.10 -12.70 16.09
CA ARG A 355 -0.01 -11.30 15.61
C ARG A 355 1.14 -10.87 14.69
N GLY A 356 2.37 -11.25 14.99
CA GLY A 356 3.55 -10.91 14.18
C GLY A 356 4.05 -12.04 13.27
N ALA A 357 3.36 -13.18 13.21
CA ALA A 357 3.73 -14.27 12.32
C ALA A 357 3.27 -13.98 10.88
N PRO A 358 3.97 -14.50 9.86
CA PRO A 358 3.57 -14.34 8.48
C PRO A 358 2.25 -15.08 8.19
N THR A 359 1.44 -14.51 7.30
CA THR A 359 0.25 -15.16 6.73
C THR A 359 0.71 -16.10 5.62
N LEU A 360 0.77 -17.39 5.93
CA LEU A 360 1.21 -18.45 5.02
C LEU A 360 0.04 -18.93 4.14
N LEU A 361 0.35 -19.38 2.91
CA LEU A 361 -0.61 -19.84 1.91
C LEU A 361 -0.37 -21.29 1.55
N PHE A 362 -1.44 -22.09 1.59
CA PHE A 362 -1.41 -23.49 1.27
C PHE A 362 -2.46 -23.82 0.20
N GLY A 363 -2.05 -24.61 -0.78
CA GLY A 363 -2.93 -25.19 -1.81
C GLY A 363 -3.62 -26.47 -1.35
N PRO A 364 -4.31 -27.16 -2.27
CA PRO A 364 -4.86 -28.47 -2.02
C PRO A 364 -3.81 -29.45 -1.51
N GLY A 365 -4.18 -30.28 -0.52
CA GLY A 365 -3.25 -31.21 0.12
C GLY A 365 -2.26 -30.57 1.08
N GLY A 366 -2.45 -29.27 1.46
CA GLY A 366 -1.63 -28.59 2.47
C GLY A 366 -0.21 -28.23 2.01
N ARG A 367 0.07 -28.24 0.71
CA ARG A 367 1.36 -27.82 0.16
C ARG A 367 1.49 -26.31 0.11
N PRO A 368 2.62 -25.70 0.52
CA PRO A 368 2.85 -24.27 0.37
C PRO A 368 2.70 -23.82 -1.08
N ILE A 369 2.09 -22.65 -1.29
CA ILE A 369 1.96 -22.04 -2.62
C ILE A 369 3.23 -21.25 -2.92
N VAL A 370 3.76 -21.43 -4.13
CA VAL A 370 4.84 -20.61 -4.69
C VAL A 370 4.23 -19.60 -5.66
N LEU A 371 4.47 -18.32 -5.45
CA LEU A 371 3.93 -17.22 -6.23
C LEU A 371 4.82 -16.88 -7.44
N THR A 372 4.27 -16.21 -8.43
CA THR A 372 5.07 -15.61 -9.51
C THR A 372 5.81 -14.37 -8.96
N ALA A 373 7.10 -14.24 -9.25
CA ALA A 373 7.87 -13.07 -8.82
C ALA A 373 7.22 -11.75 -9.30
N GLY A 374 7.00 -10.83 -8.37
CA GLY A 374 6.37 -9.53 -8.58
C GLY A 374 5.38 -9.14 -7.50
N GLN A 375 4.68 -8.06 -7.74
CA GLN A 375 3.71 -7.47 -6.81
C GLN A 375 2.55 -8.43 -6.47
N THR A 376 2.12 -8.42 -5.21
CA THR A 376 0.99 -9.19 -4.71
C THR A 376 -0.08 -8.29 -4.10
N PHE A 377 -1.35 -8.46 -4.53
CA PHE A 377 -2.52 -7.86 -3.90
C PHE A 377 -3.21 -8.90 -3.01
N VAL A 378 -3.48 -8.53 -1.76
CA VAL A 378 -4.18 -9.36 -0.76
C VAL A 378 -5.50 -8.70 -0.41
N ASN A 379 -6.60 -9.33 -0.79
CA ASN A 379 -7.95 -8.87 -0.48
C ASN A 379 -8.48 -9.68 0.70
N VAL A 380 -8.67 -9.04 1.85
CA VAL A 380 -9.24 -9.69 3.02
C VAL A 380 -10.74 -9.46 3.04
N MET A 381 -11.49 -10.56 3.01
CA MET A 381 -12.93 -10.57 2.77
C MET A 381 -13.67 -11.16 3.96
N PRO A 382 -14.62 -10.44 4.56
CA PRO A 382 -15.57 -11.04 5.51
C PRO A 382 -16.30 -12.24 4.91
N TYR A 383 -16.68 -13.20 5.73
CA TYR A 383 -17.62 -14.24 5.30
C TYR A 383 -18.91 -13.58 4.80
N GLY A 384 -19.50 -14.10 3.72
CA GLY A 384 -20.68 -13.53 3.08
C GLY A 384 -20.40 -12.45 2.01
N TYR A 385 -19.22 -11.85 1.98
CA TYR A 385 -18.87 -10.94 0.87
C TYR A 385 -18.62 -11.72 -0.43
N PRO A 386 -19.05 -11.21 -1.60
CA PRO A 386 -18.95 -11.95 -2.85
C PRO A 386 -17.51 -12.14 -3.33
N VAL A 387 -17.16 -13.36 -3.72
CA VAL A 387 -15.93 -13.71 -4.43
C VAL A 387 -16.31 -14.63 -5.57
N THR A 388 -15.94 -14.26 -6.80
CA THR A 388 -16.20 -15.06 -7.99
C THR A 388 -14.92 -15.23 -8.81
N THR A 389 -14.76 -16.38 -9.42
CA THR A 389 -13.65 -16.70 -10.32
C THR A 389 -14.16 -17.16 -11.66
N SER A 390 -13.46 -16.86 -12.75
CA SER A 390 -13.77 -17.33 -14.09
C SER A 390 -12.49 -17.62 -14.88
N GLY A 391 -12.51 -18.62 -15.76
CA GLY A 391 -11.36 -19.02 -16.56
C GLY A 391 -10.19 -19.57 -15.73
N GLY A 392 -8.99 -19.56 -16.31
CA GLY A 392 -7.76 -19.87 -15.55
C GLY A 392 -7.62 -21.35 -15.13
N LYS A 393 -8.08 -22.29 -15.95
CA LYS A 393 -7.75 -23.70 -15.74
C LYS A 393 -6.25 -23.87 -16.00
N ALA A 394 -5.56 -24.53 -15.08
CA ALA A 394 -4.17 -24.90 -15.28
C ALA A 394 -4.04 -25.70 -16.59
N PRO A 395 -3.07 -25.41 -17.45
CA PRO A 395 -2.69 -26.35 -18.50
C PRO A 395 -2.32 -27.69 -17.83
N PRO A 396 -2.54 -28.81 -18.49
CA PRO A 396 -2.10 -30.11 -17.97
C PRO A 396 -0.60 -29.99 -17.63
N MET A 397 -0.23 -30.41 -16.42
CA MET A 397 1.16 -30.36 -15.99
C MET A 397 2.00 -31.16 -16.98
N ALA A 398 2.91 -30.50 -17.68
CA ALA A 398 4.01 -31.20 -18.35
C ALA A 398 4.82 -31.89 -17.25
N SER A 399 4.78 -33.21 -17.25
CA SER A 399 5.55 -34.03 -16.33
C SER A 399 7.03 -33.81 -16.57
N GLY A 400 7.71 -33.13 -15.63
CA GLY A 400 9.15 -33.10 -15.55
C GLY A 400 9.83 -31.76 -15.77
N LEU A 401 9.81 -30.88 -14.77
CA LEU A 401 10.91 -29.95 -14.51
C LEU A 401 11.18 -29.95 -12.99
N PRO A 402 12.42 -30.16 -12.55
CA PRO A 402 12.76 -30.11 -11.14
C PRO A 402 12.62 -28.66 -10.66
N GLY A 403 11.79 -28.47 -9.65
CA GLY A 403 11.71 -27.20 -8.94
C GLY A 403 13.05 -26.88 -8.29
N LEU A 404 13.62 -25.72 -8.59
CA LEU A 404 14.69 -25.14 -7.79
C LEU A 404 14.08 -24.74 -6.45
N GLY A 405 14.07 -25.68 -5.50
CA GLY A 405 13.62 -25.46 -4.15
C GLY A 405 14.67 -24.65 -3.37
N PHE A 406 14.35 -23.44 -3.00
CA PHE A 406 14.98 -22.81 -1.84
C PHE A 406 14.18 -23.25 -0.61
N ASN A 407 14.83 -24.06 0.22
CA ASN A 407 14.33 -24.48 1.52
C ASN A 407 14.73 -23.41 2.55
N PRO A 408 13.81 -22.77 3.28
CA PRO A 408 14.17 -21.95 4.41
C PRO A 408 14.40 -22.85 5.63
N SER A 409 15.63 -23.07 6.01
CA SER A 409 16.00 -23.55 7.34
C SER A 409 16.07 -22.41 8.34
#